data_548519bef626bf556e2db8b9ef7b326b
#
_entry.id   548519bef626bf556e2db8b9ef7b326b
#
_cell.length_a   1.000
_cell.length_b   1.000
_cell.length_c   1.000
_cell.angle_alpha   90.00
_cell.angle_beta   90.00
_cell.angle_gamma   90.00
#
_symmetry.space_group_name_H-M   'P 1'
#
loop_
_entity.id
_entity.type
_entity.pdbx_description
1 polymer ?
#
loop_
_entity_poly.entity_id
_entity_poly.type
_entity_poly.pdbx_seq_one_letter_code
_entity_poly.pdbx_strand_id
1 'polypeptide(L)'
;VNAFVSLPIASLGGHLIPDKFMLRFFITALVTLLISLTAAHAGDRTRIGYGRLITNDFIGDAKDRWRSGSVASSRVWGPEWSGQLPSGIGEIIELRLGAEIIAPENLTTFRSADRRYATSLSIGAHTHYLAGKTEVAAGVDLVFVGPQSGLSQFQRALHNALGVPEPDDSVLRNQVANSINPTVAFELGRSLDLSERTHVRPFVEARAGVETYMRAGFDLTFGALGRGELLTRDTVSGQRYRTIANDWTGLSAVFGADIAYVGSSVYFPETRGPIVNKTRERVRLGVPWQGKKDTAMFYGMTRLGEEFEGQDGGQLIGSARLNFRLRI
;
A
#
# COMPACT_ATOMS: atom_id res chain seq x y z
N VAL A 1 31.13 -18.27 -61.17
CA VAL A 1 31.98 -18.42 -59.99
C VAL A 1 31.76 -17.20 -59.11
N ASN A 2 30.85 -17.30 -58.16
CA ASN A 2 30.60 -16.26 -57.17
C ASN A 2 30.88 -16.84 -55.78
N ALA A 3 31.94 -16.38 -55.15
CA ALA A 3 32.29 -16.69 -53.75
C ALA A 3 31.51 -15.75 -52.82
N PHE A 4 30.61 -16.30 -51.99
CA PHE A 4 30.01 -15.58 -50.85
C PHE A 4 30.93 -15.73 -49.65
N VAL A 5 31.48 -14.59 -49.20
CA VAL A 5 32.20 -14.48 -47.93
C VAL A 5 31.19 -14.30 -46.82
N SER A 6 31.06 -15.28 -45.94
CA SER A 6 30.27 -15.19 -44.71
C SER A 6 31.13 -14.59 -43.58
N LEU A 7 30.71 -13.43 -43.08
CA LEU A 7 31.28 -12.81 -41.87
C LEU A 7 30.60 -13.44 -40.62
N PRO A 8 31.37 -13.78 -39.57
CA PRO A 8 30.80 -14.30 -38.34
C PRO A 8 30.18 -13.14 -37.51
N ILE A 9 28.91 -13.29 -37.16
CA ILE A 9 28.24 -12.44 -36.19
C ILE A 9 28.78 -12.81 -34.79
N ALA A 10 29.57 -11.91 -34.21
CA ALA A 10 30.02 -12.01 -32.84
C ALA A 10 28.78 -11.85 -31.90
N SER A 11 28.44 -12.90 -31.14
CA SER A 11 27.46 -12.84 -30.08
C SER A 11 28.00 -11.94 -28.95
N LEU A 12 27.42 -10.78 -28.79
CA LEU A 12 27.57 -9.96 -27.57
C LEU A 12 26.94 -10.73 -26.40
N GLY A 13 27.76 -11.46 -25.67
CA GLY A 13 27.38 -12.07 -24.40
C GLY A 13 27.02 -10.96 -23.42
N GLY A 14 25.72 -10.76 -23.20
CA GLY A 14 25.22 -9.92 -22.11
C GLY A 14 25.64 -10.53 -20.77
N HIS A 15 26.60 -9.93 -20.09
CA HIS A 15 26.88 -10.22 -18.69
C HIS A 15 25.67 -9.83 -17.87
N LEU A 16 24.83 -10.81 -17.53
CA LEU A 16 23.80 -10.69 -16.48
C LEU A 16 24.52 -10.36 -15.17
N ILE A 17 24.33 -9.15 -14.67
CA ILE A 17 24.80 -8.73 -13.34
C ILE A 17 24.14 -9.68 -12.34
N PRO A 18 24.90 -10.36 -11.46
CA PRO A 18 24.32 -11.32 -10.51
C PRO A 18 23.29 -10.63 -9.61
N ASP A 19 22.13 -11.26 -9.36
CA ASP A 19 21.03 -10.75 -8.53
C ASP A 19 21.49 -10.22 -7.15
N LYS A 20 22.53 -10.83 -6.58
CA LYS A 20 23.14 -10.40 -5.32
C LYS A 20 23.84 -9.03 -5.39
N PHE A 21 24.36 -8.64 -6.55
CA PHE A 21 25.00 -7.34 -6.75
C PHE A 21 23.94 -6.23 -6.84
N MET A 22 22.88 -6.47 -7.59
CA MET A 22 21.72 -5.58 -7.67
C MET A 22 21.09 -5.34 -6.28
N LEU A 23 20.87 -6.40 -5.52
CA LEU A 23 20.33 -6.32 -4.17
C LEU A 23 21.23 -5.47 -3.24
N ARG A 24 22.55 -5.68 -3.28
CA ARG A 24 23.51 -4.88 -2.50
C ARG A 24 23.52 -3.42 -2.93
N PHE A 25 23.47 -3.15 -4.21
CA PHE A 25 23.38 -1.79 -4.75
C PHE A 25 22.12 -1.08 -4.27
N PHE A 26 20.95 -1.73 -4.34
CA PHE A 26 19.69 -1.18 -3.85
C PHE A 26 19.68 -0.98 -2.35
N ILE A 27 20.22 -1.91 -1.56
CA ILE A 27 20.34 -1.74 -0.10
C ILE A 27 21.26 -0.56 0.23
N THR A 28 22.40 -0.45 -0.44
CA THR A 28 23.34 0.66 -0.21
C THR A 28 22.71 1.99 -0.63
N ALA A 29 22.05 2.05 -1.79
CA ALA A 29 21.35 3.24 -2.25
C ALA A 29 20.19 3.63 -1.29
N LEU A 30 19.46 2.66 -0.78
CA LEU A 30 18.39 2.86 0.21
C LEU A 30 18.95 3.39 1.53
N VAL A 31 20.02 2.78 2.06
CA VAL A 31 20.69 3.21 3.29
C VAL A 31 21.29 4.62 3.10
N THR A 32 21.90 4.89 1.96
CA THR A 32 22.46 6.22 1.65
C THR A 32 21.36 7.26 1.53
N LEU A 33 20.22 6.93 0.88
CA LEU A 33 19.07 7.81 0.78
C LEU A 33 18.45 8.08 2.18
N LEU A 34 18.30 7.06 3.01
CA LEU A 34 17.81 7.20 4.38
C LEU A 34 18.74 8.08 5.23
N ILE A 35 20.07 7.89 5.13
CA ILE A 35 21.08 8.71 5.83
C ILE A 35 21.06 10.14 5.29
N SER A 36 20.98 10.36 3.98
CA SER A 36 20.94 11.70 3.39
C SER A 36 19.66 12.46 3.74
N LEU A 37 18.52 11.78 3.81
CA LEU A 37 17.26 12.36 4.27
C LEU A 37 17.30 12.77 5.76
N THR A 38 18.06 12.06 6.60
CA THR A 38 18.22 12.40 8.00
C THR A 38 19.23 13.55 8.20
N ALA A 39 20.24 13.67 7.37
CA ALA A 39 21.32 14.66 7.51
C ALA A 39 20.94 16.05 6.94
N ALA A 40 20.06 16.10 5.92
CA ALA A 40 19.76 17.36 5.22
C ALA A 40 18.99 18.39 6.06
N HIS A 41 18.25 17.98 7.11
CA HIS A 41 17.45 18.87 7.96
C HIS A 41 17.42 18.35 9.42
N ALA A 42 18.54 18.35 10.10
CA ALA A 42 18.65 18.01 11.52
C ALA A 42 18.11 19.12 12.46
N GLY A 43 17.50 20.18 11.93
CA GLY A 43 16.80 21.20 12.70
C GLY A 43 15.41 20.72 13.14
N ASP A 44 14.97 21.17 14.27
CA ASP A 44 13.70 21.07 15.02
C ASP A 44 12.51 20.30 14.40
N ARG A 45 12.74 19.06 13.91
CA ARG A 45 11.64 18.18 13.50
C ARG A 45 10.93 17.63 14.72
N THR A 46 9.66 17.94 14.84
CA THR A 46 8.78 17.36 15.85
C THR A 46 7.86 16.32 15.23
N ARG A 47 7.27 15.47 16.05
CA ARG A 47 6.22 14.57 15.59
C ARG A 47 4.94 15.37 15.40
N ILE A 48 4.54 15.57 14.15
CA ILE A 48 3.38 16.38 13.76
C ILE A 48 2.17 15.55 13.38
N GLY A 49 2.30 14.23 13.28
CA GLY A 49 1.17 13.42 12.87
C GLY A 49 1.26 11.93 13.19
N TYR A 50 0.09 11.30 13.16
CA TYR A 50 -0.10 9.88 13.34
C TYR A 50 -1.34 9.41 12.58
N GLY A 51 -1.19 8.35 11.79
CA GLY A 51 -2.29 7.71 11.08
C GLY A 51 -2.31 6.21 11.28
N ARG A 52 -3.49 5.61 11.18
CA ARG A 52 -3.69 4.17 11.14
C ARG A 52 -4.96 3.85 10.37
N LEU A 53 -4.93 2.78 9.60
CA LEU A 53 -6.10 2.19 8.96
C LEU A 53 -6.04 0.68 9.14
N ILE A 54 -7.15 0.08 9.51
CA ILE A 54 -7.33 -1.37 9.55
C ILE A 54 -8.29 -1.72 8.44
N THR A 55 -7.93 -2.68 7.62
CA THR A 55 -8.77 -3.19 6.53
C THR A 55 -8.95 -4.68 6.72
N ASN A 56 -10.17 -5.18 6.54
CA ASN A 56 -10.48 -6.58 6.68
C ASN A 56 -11.71 -6.94 5.82
N ASP A 57 -11.73 -8.14 5.27
CA ASP A 57 -12.83 -8.66 4.47
C ASP A 57 -14.07 -9.00 5.32
N PHE A 58 -13.89 -9.38 6.59
CA PHE A 58 -15.01 -9.65 7.49
C PHE A 58 -15.92 -8.44 7.65
N ILE A 59 -15.37 -7.23 7.72
CA ILE A 59 -16.14 -5.98 7.74
C ILE A 59 -16.47 -5.45 6.34
N GLY A 60 -16.28 -6.27 5.30
CA GLY A 60 -16.66 -6.05 3.92
C GLY A 60 -17.73 -7.03 3.46
N ASP A 61 -17.35 -8.12 2.80
CA ASP A 61 -18.27 -9.17 2.32
C ASP A 61 -18.40 -10.36 3.29
N ALA A 62 -17.77 -10.29 4.46
CA ALA A 62 -17.77 -11.31 5.51
C ALA A 62 -17.21 -12.68 5.04
N LYS A 63 -16.30 -12.67 4.07
CA LYS A 63 -15.60 -13.85 3.56
C LYS A 63 -14.13 -13.73 3.89
N ASP A 64 -13.54 -14.79 4.45
CA ASP A 64 -12.11 -14.81 4.77
C ASP A 64 -11.31 -15.35 3.59
N ARG A 65 -11.05 -14.47 2.62
CA ARG A 65 -10.36 -14.84 1.37
C ARG A 65 -9.62 -13.67 0.75
N TRP A 66 -8.66 -13.97 -0.10
CA TRP A 66 -7.85 -13.06 -0.92
C TRP A 66 -7.20 -11.94 -0.09
N ARG A 67 -7.59 -10.70 -0.18
CA ARG A 67 -7.09 -9.61 0.67
C ARG A 67 -7.80 -9.64 2.03
N SER A 68 -7.46 -10.65 2.85
CA SER A 68 -8.18 -11.01 4.07
C SER A 68 -8.02 -9.95 5.16
N GLY A 69 -6.83 -9.39 5.35
CA GLY A 69 -6.64 -8.34 6.34
C GLY A 69 -5.37 -7.53 6.16
N SER A 70 -5.42 -6.26 6.53
CA SER A 70 -4.24 -5.41 6.55
C SER A 70 -4.31 -4.32 7.61
N VAL A 71 -3.13 -3.86 8.02
CA VAL A 71 -2.96 -2.69 8.88
C VAL A 71 -1.91 -1.78 8.25
N ALA A 72 -2.27 -0.52 8.05
CA ALA A 72 -1.33 0.55 7.74
C ALA A 72 -1.20 1.47 8.95
N SER A 73 0.02 1.87 9.30
CA SER A 73 0.29 2.79 10.40
C SER A 73 1.42 3.74 10.03
N SER A 74 1.18 5.04 10.24
CA SER A 74 2.11 6.12 9.91
C SER A 74 2.47 6.95 11.13
N ARG A 75 3.72 7.37 11.18
CA ARG A 75 4.24 8.39 12.08
C ARG A 75 4.86 9.48 11.20
N VAL A 76 4.52 10.74 11.45
CA VAL A 76 4.96 11.86 10.62
C VAL A 76 5.74 12.85 11.44
N TRP A 77 6.90 13.24 10.94
CA TRP A 77 7.76 14.27 11.49
C TRP A 77 8.00 15.36 10.46
N GLY A 78 8.14 16.58 10.93
CA GLY A 78 8.40 17.74 10.10
C GLY A 78 8.44 19.03 10.91
N PRO A 79 8.48 20.18 10.24
CA PRO A 79 8.25 21.47 10.86
C PRO A 79 6.81 21.59 11.37
N GLU A 80 6.48 22.67 12.06
CA GLU A 80 5.11 22.98 12.46
C GLU A 80 4.17 22.94 11.25
N TRP A 81 3.05 22.25 11.38
CA TRP A 81 2.11 22.06 10.29
C TRP A 81 1.30 23.34 10.01
N SER A 82 1.45 23.87 8.83
CA SER A 82 0.79 25.11 8.37
C SER A 82 -0.55 24.89 7.65
N GLY A 83 -1.04 23.65 7.57
CA GLY A 83 -2.21 23.29 6.77
C GLY A 83 -1.90 23.00 5.31
N GLN A 84 -0.64 23.04 4.90
CA GLN A 84 -0.18 22.76 3.53
C GLN A 84 1.13 21.98 3.55
N LEU A 85 1.34 21.19 2.49
CA LEU A 85 2.63 20.56 2.27
C LEU A 85 3.72 21.59 2.00
N PRO A 86 4.93 21.41 2.54
CA PRO A 86 6.08 22.24 2.18
C PRO A 86 6.53 21.96 0.75
N SER A 87 7.36 22.87 0.20
CA SER A 87 7.96 22.68 -1.13
C SER A 87 9.26 21.88 -1.11
N GLY A 88 9.89 21.73 0.05
CA GLY A 88 11.17 21.05 0.19
C GLY A 88 11.01 19.54 0.32
N ILE A 89 11.78 18.80 -0.49
CA ILE A 89 11.88 17.34 -0.36
C ILE A 89 12.51 17.00 0.98
N GLY A 90 11.88 16.07 1.72
CA GLY A 90 12.40 15.61 3.00
C GLY A 90 12.07 16.51 4.18
N GLU A 91 11.38 17.62 4.02
CA GLU A 91 10.87 18.41 5.15
C GLU A 91 9.83 17.61 5.96
N ILE A 92 8.91 16.94 5.27
CA ILE A 92 7.99 15.96 5.88
C ILE A 92 8.55 14.56 5.68
N ILE A 93 8.75 13.82 6.77
CA ILE A 93 9.15 12.42 6.78
C ILE A 93 8.05 11.60 7.43
N GLU A 94 7.59 10.57 6.74
CA GLU A 94 6.66 9.57 7.23
C GLU A 94 7.39 8.23 7.40
N LEU A 95 7.38 7.69 8.61
CA LEU A 95 7.66 6.28 8.86
C LEU A 95 6.36 5.51 8.69
N ARG A 96 6.31 4.62 7.70
CA ARG A 96 5.17 3.78 7.41
C ARG A 96 5.44 2.34 7.81
N LEU A 97 4.51 1.75 8.53
CA LEU A 97 4.50 0.33 8.88
C LEU A 97 3.26 -0.31 8.25
N GLY A 98 3.43 -1.49 7.70
CA GLY A 98 2.34 -2.26 7.10
C GLY A 98 2.39 -3.72 7.53
N ALA A 99 1.23 -4.31 7.65
CA ALA A 99 1.04 -5.75 7.82
C ALA A 99 -0.11 -6.18 6.90
N GLU A 100 0.04 -7.31 6.22
CA GLU A 100 -0.98 -7.81 5.30
C GLU A 100 -1.04 -9.32 5.34
N ILE A 101 -2.27 -9.86 5.34
CA ILE A 101 -2.59 -11.26 5.21
C ILE A 101 -3.40 -11.43 3.93
N ILE A 102 -2.91 -12.32 3.07
CA ILE A 102 -3.50 -12.69 1.80
C ILE A 102 -3.82 -14.17 1.87
N ALA A 103 -5.08 -14.53 1.78
CA ALA A 103 -5.57 -15.90 1.90
C ALA A 103 -6.00 -16.48 0.55
N PRO A 104 -5.96 -17.80 0.33
CA PRO A 104 -6.74 -18.42 -0.75
C PRO A 104 -8.23 -18.32 -0.45
N GLU A 105 -9.08 -18.65 -1.40
CA GLU A 105 -10.54 -18.71 -1.18
C GLU A 105 -10.91 -19.77 -0.14
N ASN A 106 -10.13 -20.84 -0.04
CA ASN A 106 -10.35 -21.91 0.92
C ASN A 106 -9.13 -22.07 1.85
N LEU A 107 -9.31 -21.74 3.14
CA LEU A 107 -8.27 -21.84 4.16
C LEU A 107 -8.00 -23.27 4.64
N THR A 108 -8.95 -24.20 4.45
CA THR A 108 -8.85 -25.58 4.98
C THR A 108 -8.35 -26.59 3.96
N THR A 109 -8.32 -26.24 2.67
CA THR A 109 -7.88 -27.15 1.60
C THR A 109 -7.08 -26.40 0.56
N PHE A 110 -5.83 -26.83 0.35
CA PHE A 110 -4.98 -26.26 -0.70
C PHE A 110 -5.52 -26.60 -2.09
N ARG A 111 -5.65 -25.57 -2.95
CA ARG A 111 -6.00 -25.70 -4.37
C ARG A 111 -4.94 -25.01 -5.22
N SER A 112 -4.35 -25.71 -6.16
CA SER A 112 -3.29 -25.15 -7.03
C SER A 112 -3.78 -24.06 -8.00
N ALA A 113 -5.07 -24.08 -8.33
CA ALA A 113 -5.72 -23.10 -9.20
C ALA A 113 -6.06 -21.79 -8.49
N ASP A 114 -6.02 -21.78 -7.15
CA ASP A 114 -6.25 -20.58 -6.34
C ASP A 114 -4.94 -19.89 -6.00
N ARG A 115 -5.03 -18.63 -5.59
CA ARG A 115 -3.87 -17.89 -5.08
C ARG A 115 -3.27 -18.59 -3.86
N ARG A 116 -1.97 -18.44 -3.71
CA ARG A 116 -1.29 -18.96 -2.53
C ARG A 116 -1.54 -18.05 -1.33
N TYR A 117 -1.59 -18.65 -0.17
CA TYR A 117 -1.51 -17.94 1.08
C TYR A 117 -0.20 -17.13 1.12
N ALA A 118 -0.28 -15.88 1.52
CA ALA A 118 0.88 -15.02 1.67
C ALA A 118 0.68 -14.04 2.83
N THR A 119 1.76 -13.69 3.48
CA THR A 119 1.77 -12.65 4.52
C THR A 119 2.93 -11.71 4.29
N SER A 120 2.78 -10.46 4.66
CA SER A 120 3.87 -9.50 4.59
C SER A 120 3.87 -8.51 5.74
N LEU A 121 5.08 -8.14 6.17
CA LEU A 121 5.34 -6.97 7.01
C LEU A 121 6.14 -5.96 6.19
N SER A 122 5.86 -4.69 6.34
CA SER A 122 6.63 -3.63 5.69
C SER A 122 7.01 -2.53 6.66
N ILE A 123 8.19 -1.98 6.43
CA ILE A 123 8.68 -0.75 7.05
C ILE A 123 9.22 0.16 5.95
N GLY A 124 8.83 1.43 5.95
CA GLY A 124 9.25 2.35 4.90
C GLY A 124 9.38 3.78 5.39
N ALA A 125 10.19 4.54 4.65
CA ALA A 125 10.35 5.98 4.82
C ALA A 125 9.83 6.69 3.57
N HIS A 126 8.96 7.66 3.78
CA HIS A 126 8.31 8.44 2.73
C HIS A 126 8.45 9.92 3.01
N THR A 127 8.42 10.72 1.96
CA THR A 127 8.38 12.18 2.03
C THR A 127 7.18 12.72 1.27
N HIS A 128 6.66 13.86 1.72
CA HIS A 128 5.51 14.52 1.13
C HIS A 128 5.85 15.99 0.92
N TYR A 129 5.63 16.51 -0.29
CA TYR A 129 5.92 17.89 -0.63
C TYR A 129 5.06 18.40 -1.80
N LEU A 130 5.07 19.70 -2.04
CA LEU A 130 4.46 20.33 -3.21
C LEU A 130 5.49 20.65 -4.27
N ALA A 131 5.29 20.13 -5.48
CA ALA A 131 5.98 20.58 -6.70
C ALA A 131 5.03 21.51 -7.48
N GLY A 132 5.14 22.81 -7.23
CA GLY A 132 4.17 23.79 -7.71
C GLY A 132 2.79 23.57 -7.07
N LYS A 133 1.80 23.11 -7.86
CA LYS A 133 0.45 22.76 -7.38
C LYS A 133 0.22 21.25 -7.26
N THR A 134 1.23 20.45 -7.50
CA THR A 134 1.14 18.98 -7.47
C THR A 134 1.66 18.46 -6.14
N GLU A 135 0.83 17.71 -5.45
CA GLU A 135 1.21 16.96 -4.25
C GLU A 135 2.04 15.75 -4.67
N VAL A 136 3.20 15.59 -4.08
CA VAL A 136 4.11 14.47 -4.34
C VAL A 136 4.27 13.67 -3.05
N ALA A 137 4.08 12.37 -3.15
CA ALA A 137 4.49 11.40 -2.15
C ALA A 137 5.51 10.45 -2.77
N ALA A 138 6.68 10.32 -2.18
CA ALA A 138 7.74 9.44 -2.65
C ALA A 138 8.36 8.71 -1.45
N GLY A 139 8.68 7.43 -1.64
CA GLY A 139 9.28 6.67 -0.55
C GLY A 139 9.77 5.30 -0.97
N VAL A 140 10.37 4.64 0.01
CA VAL A 140 10.88 3.28 -0.12
C VAL A 140 10.43 2.46 1.07
N ASP A 141 9.99 1.25 0.79
CA ASP A 141 9.59 0.24 1.76
C ASP A 141 10.53 -0.96 1.69
N LEU A 142 10.82 -1.57 2.81
CA LEU A 142 11.38 -2.91 2.87
C LEU A 142 10.24 -3.86 3.25
N VAL A 143 9.89 -4.77 2.34
CA VAL A 143 8.75 -5.69 2.50
C VAL A 143 9.24 -7.11 2.72
N PHE A 144 8.93 -7.65 3.89
CA PHE A 144 9.23 -9.02 4.29
C PHE A 144 8.04 -9.91 3.99
N VAL A 145 8.14 -10.77 3.00
CA VAL A 145 7.06 -11.66 2.56
C VAL A 145 7.29 -13.08 3.08
N GLY A 146 6.21 -13.79 3.37
CA GLY A 146 6.19 -15.21 3.71
C GLY A 146 6.19 -15.51 5.20
N PRO A 147 6.43 -16.77 5.59
CA PRO A 147 6.39 -17.26 6.98
C PRO A 147 7.19 -16.43 7.99
N GLN A 148 8.29 -15.81 7.55
CA GLN A 148 9.14 -14.95 8.41
C GLN A 148 8.42 -13.76 9.02
N SER A 149 7.27 -13.36 8.47
CA SER A 149 6.45 -12.27 9.01
C SER A 149 5.78 -12.63 10.34
N GLY A 150 5.59 -13.93 10.65
CA GLY A 150 4.86 -14.40 11.83
C GLY A 150 3.34 -14.23 11.76
N LEU A 151 2.80 -13.61 10.72
CA LEU A 151 1.37 -13.29 10.63
C LEU A 151 0.48 -14.52 10.40
N SER A 152 1.00 -15.60 9.85
CA SER A 152 0.25 -16.86 9.73
C SER A 152 -0.06 -17.46 11.11
N GLN A 153 0.90 -17.43 12.03
CA GLN A 153 0.70 -17.87 13.41
C GLN A 153 -0.27 -16.95 14.15
N PHE A 154 -0.17 -15.64 13.90
CA PHE A 154 -1.11 -14.66 14.46
C PHE A 154 -2.55 -14.94 13.97
N GLN A 155 -2.77 -15.16 12.66
CA GLN A 155 -4.09 -15.45 12.13
C GLN A 155 -4.64 -16.75 12.72
N ARG A 156 -3.85 -17.81 12.78
CA ARG A 156 -4.25 -19.08 13.42
C ARG A 156 -4.72 -18.86 14.87
N ALA A 157 -3.90 -18.17 15.67
CA ALA A 157 -4.27 -17.90 17.07
C ALA A 157 -5.55 -17.07 17.18
N LEU A 158 -5.74 -16.08 16.32
CA LEU A 158 -6.95 -15.27 16.27
C LEU A 158 -8.18 -16.10 15.86
N HIS A 159 -8.08 -16.91 14.80
CA HIS A 159 -9.17 -17.76 14.33
C HIS A 159 -9.56 -18.80 15.37
N ASN A 160 -8.59 -19.42 16.02
CA ASN A 160 -8.84 -20.35 17.13
C ASN A 160 -9.60 -19.67 18.28
N ALA A 161 -9.17 -18.46 18.68
CA ALA A 161 -9.84 -17.69 19.73
C ALA A 161 -11.26 -17.27 19.36
N LEU A 162 -11.56 -17.07 18.06
CA LEU A 162 -12.88 -16.70 17.55
C LEU A 162 -13.75 -17.90 17.19
N GLY A 163 -13.20 -19.12 17.19
CA GLY A 163 -13.93 -20.34 16.80
C GLY A 163 -14.26 -20.40 15.30
N VAL A 164 -13.45 -19.77 14.44
CA VAL A 164 -13.60 -19.80 12.99
C VAL A 164 -12.51 -20.67 12.33
N PRO A 165 -12.72 -21.17 11.09
CA PRO A 165 -11.76 -22.03 10.42
C PRO A 165 -10.39 -21.35 10.29
N GLU A 166 -9.33 -22.03 10.77
CA GLU A 166 -7.94 -21.54 10.65
C GLU A 166 -7.26 -22.06 9.39
N PRO A 167 -6.18 -21.42 8.92
CA PRO A 167 -5.38 -21.92 7.81
C PRO A 167 -4.79 -23.31 8.13
N ASP A 168 -5.15 -24.32 7.31
CA ASP A 168 -4.66 -25.70 7.44
C ASP A 168 -3.17 -25.78 7.08
N ASP A 169 -2.51 -26.81 7.59
CA ASP A 169 -1.10 -27.09 7.30
C ASP A 169 -0.83 -27.30 5.80
N SER A 170 -1.78 -27.87 5.04
CA SER A 170 -1.65 -28.01 3.60
C SER A 170 -1.60 -26.69 2.87
N VAL A 171 -2.37 -25.69 3.32
CA VAL A 171 -2.35 -24.30 2.81
C VAL A 171 -1.03 -23.62 3.18
N LEU A 172 -0.61 -23.71 4.44
CA LEU A 172 0.62 -23.06 4.92
C LEU A 172 1.90 -23.66 4.35
N ARG A 173 1.96 -24.98 4.11
CA ARG A 173 3.11 -25.59 3.42
C ARG A 173 3.26 -25.14 1.97
N ASN A 174 2.18 -24.68 1.35
CA ASN A 174 2.15 -24.19 -0.03
C ASN A 174 2.13 -22.67 -0.14
N GLN A 175 2.33 -21.92 0.96
CA GLN A 175 2.34 -20.46 0.97
C GLN A 175 3.50 -19.87 0.16
N VAL A 176 3.43 -18.59 -0.14
CA VAL A 176 4.52 -17.84 -0.75
C VAL A 176 5.75 -17.89 0.16
N ALA A 177 6.90 -18.22 -0.44
CA ALA A 177 8.15 -18.40 0.28
C ALA A 177 8.68 -17.08 0.87
N ASN A 178 9.59 -17.20 1.83
CA ASN A 178 10.29 -16.06 2.42
C ASN A 178 11.06 -15.26 1.35
N SER A 179 10.82 -13.98 1.31
CA SER A 179 11.61 -13.03 0.51
C SER A 179 11.63 -11.65 1.16
N ILE A 180 12.67 -10.88 0.85
CA ILE A 180 12.82 -9.48 1.26
C ILE A 180 12.83 -8.64 -0.01
N ASN A 181 11.89 -7.73 -0.12
CA ASN A 181 11.61 -6.99 -1.34
C ASN A 181 11.73 -5.47 -1.10
N PRO A 182 12.87 -4.85 -1.44
CA PRO A 182 12.94 -3.40 -1.52
C PRO A 182 11.90 -2.90 -2.53
N THR A 183 11.12 -1.92 -2.14
CA THR A 183 9.99 -1.43 -2.94
C THR A 183 10.00 0.08 -2.95
N VAL A 184 10.01 0.68 -4.14
CA VAL A 184 9.88 2.12 -4.34
C VAL A 184 8.42 2.44 -4.61
N ALA A 185 7.91 3.53 -4.04
CA ALA A 185 6.56 4.03 -4.24
C ALA A 185 6.59 5.53 -4.56
N PHE A 186 5.76 5.93 -5.50
CA PHE A 186 5.64 7.31 -5.94
C PHE A 186 4.18 7.62 -6.30
N GLU A 187 3.62 8.70 -5.76
CA GLU A 187 2.28 9.19 -6.10
C GLU A 187 2.35 10.69 -6.43
N LEU A 188 1.71 11.07 -7.51
CA LEU A 188 1.40 12.46 -7.87
C LEU A 188 -0.10 12.67 -7.78
N GLY A 189 -0.53 13.74 -7.13
CA GLY A 189 -1.93 14.11 -7.08
C GLY A 189 -2.11 15.62 -7.05
N ARG A 190 -3.31 16.06 -7.37
CA ARG A 190 -3.65 17.49 -7.31
C ARG A 190 -5.08 17.67 -6.84
N SER A 191 -5.25 18.33 -5.70
CA SER A 191 -6.57 18.69 -5.20
C SER A 191 -7.13 19.89 -5.99
N LEU A 192 -8.35 19.72 -6.51
CA LEU A 192 -9.08 20.70 -7.29
C LEU A 192 -10.43 20.95 -6.61
N ASP A 193 -10.66 22.19 -6.15
CA ASP A 193 -11.93 22.57 -5.57
C ASP A 193 -12.99 22.72 -6.67
N LEU A 194 -14.09 21.99 -6.54
CA LEU A 194 -15.28 22.08 -7.39
C LEU A 194 -16.31 23.02 -6.77
N SER A 195 -16.34 23.12 -5.44
CA SER A 195 -17.14 24.05 -4.65
C SER A 195 -16.52 24.22 -3.25
N GLU A 196 -17.14 25.06 -2.41
CA GLU A 196 -16.70 25.24 -1.01
C GLU A 196 -16.67 23.92 -0.21
N ARG A 197 -17.51 22.93 -0.57
CA ARG A 197 -17.65 21.65 0.14
C ARG A 197 -17.28 20.43 -0.69
N THR A 198 -16.82 20.62 -1.92
CA THR A 198 -16.54 19.51 -2.81
C THR A 198 -15.20 19.71 -3.48
N HIS A 199 -14.32 18.73 -3.41
CA HIS A 199 -13.07 18.72 -4.17
C HIS A 199 -12.81 17.35 -4.76
N VAL A 200 -12.13 17.34 -5.89
CA VAL A 200 -11.66 16.13 -6.58
C VAL A 200 -10.14 16.13 -6.61
N ARG A 201 -9.55 14.98 -6.39
CA ARG A 201 -8.10 14.78 -6.46
C ARG A 201 -7.78 13.66 -7.46
N PRO A 202 -7.56 13.97 -8.75
CA PRO A 202 -6.91 13.03 -9.65
C PRO A 202 -5.50 12.70 -9.16
N PHE A 203 -5.08 11.45 -9.42
CA PHE A 203 -3.74 10.99 -9.07
C PHE A 203 -3.21 9.93 -10.04
N VAL A 204 -1.89 9.81 -10.05
CA VAL A 204 -1.17 8.68 -10.63
C VAL A 204 -0.22 8.13 -9.58
N GLU A 205 -0.05 6.81 -9.56
CA GLU A 205 0.83 6.09 -8.64
C GLU A 205 1.69 5.10 -9.42
N ALA A 206 2.95 5.00 -9.07
CA ALA A 206 3.86 3.98 -9.56
C ALA A 206 4.50 3.26 -8.38
N ARG A 207 4.61 1.95 -8.47
CA ARG A 207 5.28 1.11 -7.48
C ARG A 207 6.16 0.09 -8.17
N ALA A 208 7.34 -0.19 -7.62
CA ALA A 208 8.27 -1.20 -8.13
C ALA A 208 8.94 -1.93 -6.97
N GLY A 209 8.83 -3.25 -6.95
CA GLY A 209 9.35 -4.11 -5.90
C GLY A 209 8.46 -5.32 -5.62
N VAL A 210 7.86 -5.41 -4.44
CA VAL A 210 6.97 -6.52 -4.06
C VAL A 210 5.80 -6.70 -5.05
N GLU A 211 5.25 -5.60 -5.52
CA GLU A 211 4.39 -5.51 -6.69
C GLU A 211 4.89 -4.37 -7.58
N THR A 212 4.91 -4.59 -8.89
CA THR A 212 5.28 -3.56 -9.86
C THR A 212 4.05 -3.19 -10.67
N TYR A 213 3.61 -1.93 -10.55
CA TYR A 213 2.43 -1.43 -11.24
C TYR A 213 2.49 0.08 -11.49
N MET A 214 1.69 0.51 -12.44
CA MET A 214 1.27 1.90 -12.60
C MET A 214 -0.24 1.98 -12.42
N ARG A 215 -0.70 3.02 -11.75
CA ARG A 215 -2.11 3.23 -11.41
C ARG A 215 -2.51 4.65 -11.67
N ALA A 216 -3.75 4.86 -12.13
CA ALA A 216 -4.36 6.18 -12.24
C ALA A 216 -5.78 6.15 -11.68
N GLY A 217 -6.22 7.24 -11.10
CA GLY A 217 -7.54 7.33 -10.50
C GLY A 217 -7.86 8.70 -9.96
N PHE A 218 -8.91 8.75 -9.16
CA PHE A 218 -9.34 9.97 -8.48
C PHE A 218 -10.00 9.68 -7.12
N ASP A 219 -10.00 10.69 -6.27
CA ASP A 219 -10.77 10.75 -5.02
C ASP A 219 -11.67 11.99 -5.09
N LEU A 220 -12.98 11.81 -4.93
CA LEU A 220 -13.97 12.87 -4.82
C LEU A 220 -14.40 12.96 -3.35
N THR A 221 -14.31 14.14 -2.76
CA THR A 221 -14.65 14.36 -1.35
C THR A 221 -15.75 15.40 -1.24
N PHE A 222 -16.77 15.07 -0.46
CA PHE A 222 -17.81 15.99 -0.01
C PHE A 222 -17.60 16.28 1.48
N GLY A 223 -17.36 17.53 1.83
CA GLY A 223 -17.05 17.96 3.20
C GLY A 223 -15.64 18.48 3.37
N ALA A 224 -15.16 18.51 4.61
CA ALA A 224 -13.90 19.15 4.97
C ALA A 224 -12.68 18.21 4.98
N LEU A 225 -12.85 16.91 4.86
CA LEU A 225 -11.74 15.95 4.86
C LEU A 225 -10.70 16.31 3.78
N GLY A 226 -9.43 16.32 4.16
CA GLY A 226 -8.31 16.62 3.28
C GLY A 226 -7.99 18.11 3.15
N ARG A 227 -8.83 19.01 3.68
CA ARG A 227 -8.55 20.44 3.72
C ARG A 227 -7.66 20.78 4.90
N GLY A 228 -6.44 21.22 4.62
CA GLY A 228 -5.44 21.49 5.65
C GLY A 228 -4.94 20.22 6.37
N GLU A 229 -5.03 19.08 5.76
CA GLU A 229 -4.65 17.78 6.32
C GLU A 229 -3.65 17.04 5.41
N LEU A 230 -2.86 16.15 5.97
CA LEU A 230 -2.12 15.17 5.20
C LEU A 230 -2.87 13.84 5.24
N LEU A 231 -3.25 13.35 4.06
CA LEU A 231 -3.86 12.05 3.87
C LEU A 231 -2.91 11.14 3.11
N THR A 232 -2.62 9.98 3.67
CA THR A 232 -1.78 8.93 3.07
C THR A 232 -2.67 7.84 2.46
N ARG A 233 -2.30 7.31 1.29
CA ARG A 233 -3.04 6.22 0.64
C ARG A 233 -2.62 4.86 1.19
N ASP A 234 -3.61 4.05 1.58
CA ASP A 234 -3.43 2.63 1.88
C ASP A 234 -3.23 1.83 0.59
N THR A 235 -2.25 0.95 0.58
CA THR A 235 -1.87 0.19 -0.62
C THR A 235 -2.89 -0.87 -1.00
N VAL A 236 -3.60 -1.45 -0.03
CA VAL A 236 -4.58 -2.52 -0.23
C VAL A 236 -5.92 -1.95 -0.69
N SER A 237 -6.55 -1.16 0.17
CA SER A 237 -7.90 -0.64 -0.08
C SER A 237 -7.91 0.58 -1.01
N GLY A 238 -6.78 1.31 -1.12
CA GLY A 238 -6.73 2.59 -1.80
C GLY A 238 -7.40 3.74 -1.05
N GLN A 239 -8.01 3.48 0.10
CA GLN A 239 -8.56 4.52 0.97
C GLN A 239 -7.44 5.46 1.43
N ARG A 240 -7.75 6.75 1.51
CA ARG A 240 -6.80 7.71 2.08
C ARG A 240 -7.13 7.91 3.56
N TYR A 241 -6.17 7.64 4.42
CA TYR A 241 -6.30 7.84 5.87
C TYR A 241 -5.49 9.04 6.33
N ARG A 242 -6.02 9.72 7.31
CA ARG A 242 -5.43 10.94 7.88
C ARG A 242 -4.17 10.62 8.67
N THR A 243 -3.07 11.31 8.34
CA THR A 243 -1.79 11.23 9.05
C THR A 243 -1.46 12.53 9.77
N ILE A 244 -1.87 13.68 9.23
CA ILE A 244 -1.90 14.95 9.95
C ILE A 244 -3.34 15.47 9.94
N ALA A 245 -3.86 15.82 11.09
CA ALA A 245 -5.23 16.29 11.26
C ALA A 245 -5.31 17.84 11.20
N ASN A 246 -6.49 18.34 10.89
CA ASN A 246 -6.90 19.73 11.05
C ASN A 246 -8.11 19.79 12.01
N ASP A 247 -8.45 20.98 12.46
CA ASP A 247 -9.46 21.24 13.52
C ASP A 247 -10.92 21.29 13.04
N TRP A 248 -11.21 20.79 11.82
CA TRP A 248 -12.61 20.72 11.39
C TRP A 248 -13.40 19.68 12.17
N THR A 249 -14.72 19.90 12.28
CA THR A 249 -15.66 18.94 12.87
C THR A 249 -16.80 18.66 11.89
N GLY A 250 -17.39 17.48 11.99
CA GLY A 250 -18.55 17.09 11.16
C GLY A 250 -18.33 15.83 10.36
N LEU A 251 -19.19 15.63 9.39
CA LEU A 251 -19.23 14.47 8.51
C LEU A 251 -18.70 14.84 7.13
N SER A 252 -17.97 13.93 6.53
CA SER A 252 -17.62 14.01 5.10
C SER A 252 -17.97 12.68 4.41
N ALA A 253 -18.01 12.68 3.09
CA ALA A 253 -18.14 11.49 2.27
C ALA A 253 -17.05 11.46 1.22
N VAL A 254 -16.51 10.29 0.96
CA VAL A 254 -15.47 10.07 -0.05
C VAL A 254 -15.95 9.03 -1.04
N PHE A 255 -15.77 9.29 -2.32
CA PHE A 255 -15.88 8.33 -3.41
C PHE A 255 -14.56 8.31 -4.17
N GLY A 256 -14.08 7.15 -4.59
CA GLY A 256 -12.88 7.06 -5.41
C GLY A 256 -12.91 5.84 -6.31
N ALA A 257 -12.19 5.96 -7.40
CA ALA A 257 -11.96 4.84 -8.31
C ALA A 257 -10.55 4.92 -8.90
N ASP A 258 -9.97 3.77 -9.15
CA ASP A 258 -8.68 3.68 -9.85
C ASP A 258 -8.55 2.38 -10.62
N ILE A 259 -7.65 2.41 -11.60
CA ILE A 259 -7.25 1.27 -12.41
C ILE A 259 -5.72 1.17 -12.41
N ALA A 260 -5.20 -0.03 -12.27
CA ALA A 260 -3.78 -0.31 -12.29
C ALA A 260 -3.43 -1.27 -13.43
N TYR A 261 -2.28 -1.02 -14.07
CA TYR A 261 -1.59 -2.00 -14.91
C TYR A 261 -0.47 -2.63 -14.11
N VAL A 262 -0.54 -3.95 -13.92
CA VAL A 262 0.37 -4.73 -13.08
C VAL A 262 1.38 -5.46 -13.95
N GLY A 263 2.66 -5.15 -13.76
CA GLY A 263 3.78 -5.82 -14.42
C GLY A 263 4.12 -7.15 -13.78
N SER A 264 4.29 -7.15 -12.44
CA SER A 264 4.67 -8.35 -11.66
C SER A 264 4.16 -8.25 -10.21
N SER A 265 4.08 -9.39 -9.55
CA SER A 265 3.72 -9.48 -8.13
C SER A 265 4.41 -10.70 -7.48
N VAL A 266 5.10 -10.49 -6.38
CA VAL A 266 5.72 -11.56 -5.57
C VAL A 266 4.64 -12.48 -4.98
N TYR A 267 3.43 -11.97 -4.79
CA TYR A 267 2.29 -12.74 -4.28
C TYR A 267 1.72 -13.75 -5.30
N PHE A 268 2.17 -13.66 -6.58
CA PHE A 268 1.83 -14.58 -7.66
C PHE A 268 3.12 -15.10 -8.32
N PRO A 269 3.82 -16.08 -7.70
CA PRO A 269 5.05 -16.65 -8.26
C PRO A 269 4.78 -17.30 -9.63
N GLU A 270 5.52 -16.92 -10.67
CA GLU A 270 5.32 -17.37 -12.06
C GLU A 270 5.33 -18.89 -12.25
N THR A 271 6.09 -19.60 -11.42
CA THR A 271 6.22 -21.07 -11.50
C THR A 271 5.17 -21.81 -10.69
N ARG A 272 4.33 -21.11 -9.91
CA ARG A 272 3.44 -21.76 -8.94
C ARG A 272 2.19 -20.93 -8.69
N GLY A 273 1.04 -21.33 -9.20
CA GLY A 273 -0.24 -20.71 -8.94
C GLY A 273 -0.85 -20.05 -10.18
N PRO A 274 -1.92 -19.32 -10.01
CA PRO A 274 -2.64 -18.67 -11.09
C PRO A 274 -1.84 -17.49 -11.69
N ILE A 275 -2.18 -17.15 -12.93
CA ILE A 275 -1.59 -16.02 -13.66
C ILE A 275 -2.18 -14.72 -13.11
N VAL A 276 -1.31 -13.74 -12.84
CA VAL A 276 -1.72 -12.42 -12.38
C VAL A 276 -2.48 -11.65 -13.47
N ASN A 277 -3.63 -11.09 -13.11
CA ASN A 277 -4.35 -10.17 -13.98
C ASN A 277 -3.54 -8.88 -14.17
N LYS A 278 -3.33 -8.51 -15.44
CA LYS A 278 -2.57 -7.30 -15.78
C LYS A 278 -3.32 -6.02 -15.46
N THR A 279 -4.65 -6.08 -15.37
CA THR A 279 -5.49 -4.93 -15.02
C THR A 279 -6.21 -5.22 -13.72
N ARG A 280 -6.11 -4.28 -12.77
CA ARG A 280 -6.82 -4.35 -11.49
C ARG A 280 -7.54 -3.05 -11.21
N GLU A 281 -8.79 -3.16 -10.79
CA GLU A 281 -9.67 -2.03 -10.50
C GLU A 281 -9.98 -1.95 -9.02
N ARG A 282 -10.20 -0.72 -8.55
CA ARG A 282 -10.77 -0.46 -7.21
C ARG A 282 -11.82 0.62 -7.30
N VAL A 283 -12.95 0.39 -6.64
CA VAL A 283 -13.98 1.41 -6.40
C VAL A 283 -14.22 1.49 -4.90
N ARG A 284 -14.18 2.68 -4.33
CA ARG A 284 -14.23 2.90 -2.89
C ARG A 284 -15.21 3.98 -2.48
N LEU A 285 -15.85 3.75 -1.34
CA LEU A 285 -16.68 4.69 -0.64
C LEU A 285 -16.16 4.82 0.80
N GLY A 286 -16.29 5.99 1.40
CA GLY A 286 -15.87 6.20 2.78
C GLY A 286 -16.65 7.31 3.45
N VAL A 287 -16.86 7.15 4.75
CA VAL A 287 -17.56 8.12 5.60
C VAL A 287 -16.66 8.48 6.78
N PRO A 288 -15.83 9.52 6.66
CA PRO A 288 -15.09 10.07 7.77
C PRO A 288 -15.95 11.02 8.60
N TRP A 289 -15.89 10.85 9.91
CA TRP A 289 -16.48 11.75 10.88
C TRP A 289 -15.41 12.26 11.83
N GLN A 290 -15.46 13.56 12.13
CA GLN A 290 -14.61 14.23 13.11
C GLN A 290 -15.45 14.90 14.16
N GLY A 291 -15.29 14.48 15.40
CA GLY A 291 -15.86 15.11 16.57
C GLY A 291 -14.92 16.14 17.20
N LYS A 292 -15.32 16.65 18.36
CA LYS A 292 -14.45 17.52 19.18
C LYS A 292 -13.37 16.69 19.89
N LYS A 293 -12.24 17.33 20.24
CA LYS A 293 -11.18 16.77 21.11
C LYS A 293 -10.55 15.47 20.55
N ASP A 294 -10.12 15.51 19.30
CA ASP A 294 -9.44 14.40 18.64
C ASP A 294 -10.25 13.08 18.50
N THR A 295 -11.56 13.15 18.74
CA THR A 295 -12.43 12.01 18.47
C THR A 295 -12.71 11.92 16.99
N ALA A 296 -12.37 10.81 16.36
CA ALA A 296 -12.58 10.61 14.92
C ALA A 296 -12.96 9.16 14.62
N MET A 297 -13.82 9.00 13.64
CA MET A 297 -14.20 7.70 13.10
C MET A 297 -14.11 7.75 11.57
N PHE A 298 -13.68 6.66 10.99
CA PHE A 298 -13.76 6.41 9.56
C PHE A 298 -14.26 4.99 9.35
N TYR A 299 -15.19 4.84 8.43
CA TYR A 299 -15.54 3.57 7.85
C TYR A 299 -15.60 3.72 6.32
N GLY A 300 -15.01 2.78 5.61
CA GLY A 300 -15.02 2.76 4.16
C GLY A 300 -15.13 1.35 3.62
N MET A 301 -15.69 1.23 2.43
CA MET A 301 -15.77 -0.01 1.67
C MET A 301 -15.02 0.15 0.36
N THR A 302 -14.31 -0.89 -0.03
CA THR A 302 -13.62 -0.95 -1.33
C THR A 302 -13.95 -2.24 -2.03
N ARG A 303 -14.49 -2.13 -3.26
CA ARG A 303 -14.57 -3.26 -4.19
C ARG A 303 -13.23 -3.36 -4.91
N LEU A 304 -12.58 -4.50 -4.78
CA LEU A 304 -11.40 -4.89 -5.54
C LEU A 304 -11.86 -5.71 -6.75
N GLY A 305 -11.32 -5.43 -7.93
CA GLY A 305 -11.45 -6.29 -9.10
C GLY A 305 -10.66 -7.60 -8.94
N GLU A 306 -10.74 -8.45 -9.94
CA GLU A 306 -10.03 -9.72 -9.96
C GLU A 306 -8.53 -9.50 -10.06
N GLU A 307 -7.75 -10.22 -9.23
CA GLU A 307 -6.29 -10.10 -9.17
C GLU A 307 -5.57 -11.17 -9.98
N PHE A 308 -6.26 -12.28 -10.33
CA PHE A 308 -5.68 -13.40 -11.06
C PHE A 308 -6.72 -14.10 -11.95
N GLU A 309 -6.23 -14.80 -12.97
CA GLU A 309 -7.08 -15.58 -13.89
C GLU A 309 -7.75 -16.75 -13.15
N GLY A 310 -9.07 -16.87 -13.31
CA GLY A 310 -9.90 -17.87 -12.64
C GLY A 310 -10.36 -17.51 -11.24
N GLN A 311 -10.11 -16.27 -10.78
CA GLN A 311 -10.74 -15.74 -9.57
C GLN A 311 -12.26 -15.61 -9.80
N ASP A 312 -13.07 -16.09 -8.85
CA ASP A 312 -14.53 -16.01 -8.93
C ASP A 312 -15.04 -14.62 -8.50
N GLY A 313 -14.87 -13.65 -9.40
CA GLY A 313 -15.31 -12.27 -9.23
C GLY A 313 -14.44 -11.40 -8.32
N GLY A 314 -14.91 -10.19 -8.08
CA GLY A 314 -14.23 -9.23 -7.21
C GLY A 314 -14.48 -9.50 -5.73
N GLN A 315 -13.79 -8.76 -4.87
CA GLN A 315 -13.89 -8.81 -3.41
C GLN A 315 -14.36 -7.47 -2.86
N LEU A 316 -15.17 -7.49 -1.80
CA LEU A 316 -15.50 -6.30 -1.03
C LEU A 316 -14.78 -6.35 0.32
N ILE A 317 -13.97 -5.35 0.60
CA ILE A 317 -13.26 -5.20 1.87
C ILE A 317 -13.71 -3.94 2.59
N GLY A 318 -13.80 -4.00 3.91
CA GLY A 318 -14.07 -2.86 4.77
C GLY A 318 -12.79 -2.29 5.37
N SER A 319 -12.75 -0.97 5.54
CA SER A 319 -11.65 -0.25 6.20
C SER A 319 -12.19 0.58 7.35
N ALA A 320 -11.53 0.54 8.50
CA ALA A 320 -11.97 1.26 9.69
C ALA A 320 -10.81 1.97 10.40
N ARG A 321 -11.14 3.11 10.98
CA ARG A 321 -10.28 3.84 11.93
C ARG A 321 -11.15 4.39 13.05
N LEU A 322 -10.72 4.16 14.27
CA LEU A 322 -11.31 4.75 15.47
C LEU A 322 -10.22 5.48 16.25
N ASN A 323 -10.50 6.69 16.64
CA ASN A 323 -9.65 7.50 17.50
C ASN A 323 -10.51 8.09 18.61
N PHE A 324 -10.27 7.68 19.85
CA PHE A 324 -10.96 8.17 21.04
C PHE A 324 -9.93 8.61 22.07
N ARG A 325 -10.10 9.78 22.62
CA ARG A 325 -9.35 10.22 23.79
C ARG A 325 -10.10 9.75 25.04
N LEU A 326 -9.68 8.61 25.59
CA LEU A 326 -10.15 8.21 26.91
C LEU A 326 -9.59 9.25 27.91
N ARG A 327 -10.48 9.97 28.60
CA ARG A 327 -10.10 10.67 29.82
C ARG A 327 -10.08 9.61 30.93
N ILE A 328 -8.90 9.18 31.29
CA ILE A 328 -8.65 8.48 32.55
C ILE A 328 -8.38 9.55 33.58
#